data_020fb5598bedcf12f84748df8e4a6236
#
_entry.id   020fb5598bedcf12f84748df8e4a6236
#
_cell.length_a   1.000
_cell.length_b   1.000
_cell.length_c   1.000
_cell.angle_alpha   90.00
_cell.angle_beta   90.00
_cell.angle_gamma   90.00
#
_symmetry.space_group_name_H-M   'P 1'
#
loop_
_entity.id
_entity.type
_entity.pdbx_description
1 polymer ?
#
loop_
_entity_poly.entity_id
_entity_poly.type
_entity_poly.pdbx_seq_one_letter_code
_entity_poly.pdbx_strand_id
1 'polypeptide(L)'
;MDKCDPEYWFIAEQNLPRVLLRGKGQPTFIPDGQLLAGRAISWAQQNTASSAWGKAWGLDPNSHDDHLLATYTSGNSVEPLVDGAAYLRDLLAELTGLNQGFVLLAGWEFWTGRWLDDTRQLDALLPNVLTALSGRGVETRLLAFDNPILGIRNNELVDVVNRLYPSTSKPPQRAAYLDGDLGGFAISHHQKEVFVGTGAFATCCAYVGGIDLGKDRFDDGLHKKTQTENRFYGWHDVQVKVSGDALTQIWANFAQRWGAVQARITTVPSRRTDYQLLSCPVPTYAATTPGTQHVQVLRTVAPAPSSNRGRFMPDGERTFLVALQKAVSLAECYIYIEEQFLWDCEIADFIGDRMKANPDLRLIIVMAAETELPINLGKYHFHLRSLFLMRVMNVTSKADIAFGRTTRVYAYGLYQTDTAGGRAIYVHSKLVIIDDRYVAIGSANVDSRSLYIETELTLGIVDAATQDSTLNGAPAKVCTFAKNLRETIWKEHLNVTTLPDDPIVAFRENFPRGDGDGWPTRASQAKSLTRNHVRCYINVPGYNTLTPAVQRILDRNQRRWRRVGGGK
;
A
#
# COMPACT_ATOMS: atom_id res chain seq x y z
N MET A 1 -1.67 29.05 -4.10
CA MET A 1 -2.07 27.96 -3.19
C MET A 1 -0.80 27.49 -2.51
N ASP A 2 -0.80 27.33 -1.20
CA ASP A 2 0.36 26.81 -0.48
C ASP A 2 0.62 25.38 -0.94
N LYS A 3 1.88 25.04 -1.27
CA LYS A 3 2.26 23.72 -1.75
C LYS A 3 2.28 22.65 -0.63
N CYS A 4 2.05 23.04 0.61
CA CYS A 4 1.79 22.15 1.74
C CYS A 4 0.30 22.06 2.09
N ASP A 5 -0.57 22.69 1.29
CA ASP A 5 -2.01 22.59 1.43
C ASP A 5 -2.48 21.22 0.89
N PRO A 6 -3.29 20.46 1.64
CA PRO A 6 -3.82 19.18 1.17
C PRO A 6 -4.65 19.31 -0.11
N GLU A 7 -5.37 20.41 -0.32
CA GLU A 7 -6.14 20.64 -1.54
C GLU A 7 -5.27 20.75 -2.80
N TYR A 8 -4.00 21.11 -2.64
CA TYR A 8 -3.04 21.11 -3.75
C TYR A 8 -2.77 19.68 -4.25
N TRP A 9 -2.62 18.73 -3.35
CA TRP A 9 -2.22 17.34 -3.64
C TRP A 9 -3.38 16.38 -3.78
N PHE A 10 -4.40 16.50 -2.92
CA PHE A 10 -5.48 15.54 -2.89
C PHE A 10 -6.45 15.73 -4.05
N ILE A 11 -7.04 14.64 -4.49
CA ILE A 11 -8.14 14.67 -5.45
C ILE A 11 -9.37 15.25 -4.76
N ALA A 12 -9.94 16.31 -5.35
CA ALA A 12 -11.24 16.78 -4.95
C ALA A 12 -12.31 15.93 -5.65
N GLU A 13 -13.44 15.71 -5.00
CA GLU A 13 -14.57 14.95 -5.54
C GLU A 13 -14.99 15.44 -6.95
N GLN A 14 -15.01 16.75 -7.16
CA GLN A 14 -15.31 17.37 -8.46
C GLN A 14 -14.27 17.10 -9.54
N ASN A 15 -13.05 16.69 -9.15
CA ASN A 15 -11.94 16.39 -10.05
C ASN A 15 -11.77 14.89 -10.28
N LEU A 16 -12.57 14.05 -9.63
CA LEU A 16 -12.59 12.63 -9.93
C LEU A 16 -12.99 12.45 -11.39
N PRO A 17 -12.14 11.84 -12.24
CA PRO A 17 -12.50 11.63 -13.63
C PRO A 17 -13.81 10.83 -13.72
N ARG A 18 -14.74 11.28 -14.56
CA ARG A 18 -16.00 10.57 -14.85
C ARG A 18 -15.79 9.10 -15.23
N VAL A 19 -14.58 8.74 -15.64
CA VAL A 19 -14.15 7.38 -15.97
C VAL A 19 -14.10 6.45 -14.75
N LEU A 20 -13.86 6.98 -13.56
CA LEU A 20 -13.87 6.19 -12.32
C LEU A 20 -15.26 5.74 -11.90
N LEU A 21 -16.30 6.43 -12.41
CA LEU A 21 -17.70 6.23 -12.06
C LEU A 21 -18.49 5.47 -13.12
N ARG A 22 -17.85 5.01 -14.21
CA ARG A 22 -18.53 4.29 -15.29
C ARG A 22 -18.52 2.78 -15.09
N GLY A 23 -19.41 2.29 -14.25
CA GLY A 23 -20.13 1.06 -14.53
C GLY A 23 -21.20 1.31 -15.61
N LYS A 24 -21.69 0.26 -16.30
CA LYS A 24 -22.85 0.32 -17.21
C LYS A 24 -24.12 0.64 -16.42
N GLY A 25 -24.25 1.81 -15.94
CA GLY A 25 -25.39 2.39 -15.25
C GLY A 25 -25.14 3.88 -15.22
N GLN A 26 -26.19 4.67 -15.28
CA GLN A 26 -26.13 6.12 -15.18
C GLN A 26 -25.06 6.55 -14.18
N PRO A 27 -24.21 7.55 -14.49
CA PRO A 27 -23.30 8.10 -13.52
C PRO A 27 -24.14 8.57 -12.33
N THR A 28 -23.99 7.93 -11.20
CA THR A 28 -24.51 8.46 -9.95
C THR A 28 -23.64 9.67 -9.61
N PHE A 29 -24.10 10.81 -10.07
CA PHE A 29 -23.54 12.10 -9.74
C PHE A 29 -23.82 12.31 -8.26
N ILE A 30 -22.78 12.39 -7.43
CA ILE A 30 -22.91 13.06 -6.16
C ILE A 30 -22.75 14.55 -6.46
N PRO A 31 -23.82 15.35 -6.33
CA PRO A 31 -23.69 16.79 -6.50
C PRO A 31 -22.94 17.33 -5.31
N ASP A 32 -21.91 18.12 -5.60
CA ASP A 32 -21.22 19.07 -4.76
C ASP A 32 -20.54 18.57 -3.47
N GLY A 33 -19.24 18.88 -3.33
CA GLY A 33 -18.42 18.65 -2.12
C GLY A 33 -19.04 19.19 -0.81
N GLN A 34 -20.09 19.99 -0.89
CA GLN A 34 -20.96 20.36 0.24
C GLN A 34 -21.66 19.16 0.89
N LEU A 35 -21.93 18.08 0.15
CA LEU A 35 -22.62 16.92 0.75
C LEU A 35 -21.70 16.16 1.71
N LEU A 36 -20.41 16.02 1.38
CA LEU A 36 -19.46 15.29 2.22
C LEU A 36 -18.95 16.15 3.38
N ALA A 37 -18.63 17.42 3.15
CA ALA A 37 -18.30 18.35 4.23
C ALA A 37 -19.48 18.57 5.20
N GLY A 38 -20.70 18.75 4.68
CA GLY A 38 -21.91 18.84 5.48
C GLY A 38 -22.23 17.55 6.24
N ARG A 39 -21.92 16.39 5.68
CA ARG A 39 -22.09 15.09 6.35
C ARG A 39 -21.02 14.87 7.41
N ALA A 40 -19.78 15.28 7.21
CA ALA A 40 -18.72 15.20 8.22
C ALA A 40 -19.09 16.03 9.48
N ILE A 41 -19.67 17.19 9.28
CA ILE A 41 -20.17 18.04 10.39
C ILE A 41 -21.41 17.43 11.06
N SER A 42 -22.32 16.85 10.30
CA SER A 42 -23.51 16.18 10.85
C SER A 42 -23.16 14.87 11.60
N TRP A 43 -22.09 14.28 11.26
CA TRP A 43 -21.48 13.11 11.89
C TRP A 43 -21.20 13.34 13.38
N ALA A 44 -20.54 14.43 13.70
CA ALA A 44 -20.25 14.82 15.08
C ALA A 44 -21.55 15.06 15.90
N GLN A 45 -22.64 15.40 15.23
CA GLN A 45 -23.92 15.75 15.87
C GLN A 45 -24.93 14.60 15.96
N GLN A 46 -24.83 13.55 15.15
CA GLN A 46 -25.85 12.49 15.04
C GLN A 46 -25.52 11.18 15.76
N ASN A 47 -24.69 11.22 16.75
CA ASN A 47 -24.09 10.05 17.41
C ASN A 47 -25.05 9.16 18.22
N THR A 48 -26.36 9.21 18.00
CA THR A 48 -27.33 8.45 18.79
C THR A 48 -28.17 7.44 18.03
N ALA A 49 -28.05 7.35 16.70
CA ALA A 49 -28.83 6.43 15.90
C ALA A 49 -27.94 5.54 15.03
N SER A 50 -27.45 4.45 15.59
CA SER A 50 -26.53 3.51 14.93
C SER A 50 -26.99 2.99 13.56
N SER A 51 -28.27 2.79 13.33
CA SER A 51 -28.78 2.29 12.05
C SER A 51 -28.94 3.38 10.98
N ALA A 52 -29.34 4.59 11.35
CA ALA A 52 -29.47 5.71 10.43
C ALA A 52 -28.09 6.28 10.05
N TRP A 53 -27.16 6.22 10.98
CA TRP A 53 -25.78 6.64 10.79
C TRP A 53 -25.02 5.72 9.82
N GLY A 54 -25.08 4.40 10.03
CA GLY A 54 -24.45 3.45 9.13
C GLY A 54 -24.95 3.58 7.69
N LYS A 55 -26.26 3.79 7.49
CA LYS A 55 -26.85 3.98 6.16
C LYS A 55 -26.44 5.31 5.50
N ALA A 56 -26.41 6.40 6.28
CA ALA A 56 -26.05 7.73 5.77
C ALA A 56 -24.58 7.79 5.28
N TRP A 57 -23.73 6.90 5.77
CA TRP A 57 -22.29 6.88 5.48
C TRP A 57 -21.83 5.70 4.62
N GLY A 58 -22.77 4.94 4.05
CA GLY A 58 -22.40 3.73 3.34
C GLY A 58 -21.70 2.71 4.26
N LEU A 59 -21.80 2.90 5.56
CA LEU A 59 -21.30 1.96 6.57
C LEU A 59 -22.28 0.81 6.81
N ASP A 60 -23.48 0.87 6.21
CA ASP A 60 -24.35 -0.28 6.08
C ASP A 60 -23.64 -1.28 5.15
N PRO A 61 -23.38 -2.50 5.62
CA PRO A 61 -22.77 -3.55 4.82
C PRO A 61 -23.48 -3.82 3.49
N ASN A 62 -24.70 -3.35 3.35
CA ASN A 62 -25.52 -3.49 2.14
C ASN A 62 -25.58 -2.21 1.28
N SER A 63 -25.00 -1.10 1.73
CA SER A 63 -24.93 0.13 0.96
C SER A 63 -23.50 0.34 0.47
N HIS A 64 -23.28 0.17 -0.81
CA HIS A 64 -21.98 0.37 -1.47
C HIS A 64 -21.80 1.83 -1.87
N ASP A 65 -21.69 2.75 -0.89
CA ASP A 65 -21.43 4.16 -1.18
C ASP A 65 -19.91 4.40 -1.25
N ASP A 66 -19.36 4.15 -2.41
CA ASP A 66 -17.92 4.09 -2.69
C ASP A 66 -17.23 5.44 -2.62
N HIS A 67 -17.98 6.53 -2.67
CA HIS A 67 -17.46 7.89 -2.81
C HIS A 67 -16.89 8.46 -1.50
N LEU A 68 -17.25 7.88 -0.37
CA LEU A 68 -16.84 8.37 0.96
C LEU A 68 -15.35 8.20 1.24
N LEU A 69 -14.69 7.26 0.57
CA LEU A 69 -13.28 6.96 0.81
C LEU A 69 -12.31 7.83 0.01
N ALA A 70 -12.80 8.63 -0.94
CA ALA A 70 -11.96 9.54 -1.72
C ALA A 70 -11.76 10.92 -1.07
N THR A 71 -12.48 11.24 -0.01
CA THR A 71 -12.29 12.49 0.74
C THR A 71 -11.15 12.36 1.73
N TYR A 72 -10.47 13.48 2.02
CA TYR A 72 -9.47 13.51 3.07
C TYR A 72 -10.06 13.96 4.41
N THR A 73 -9.41 13.53 5.48
CA THR A 73 -9.67 13.99 6.86
C THR A 73 -8.46 14.76 7.38
N SER A 74 -8.68 15.65 8.33
CA SER A 74 -7.64 16.49 8.93
C SER A 74 -7.41 16.12 10.39
N GLY A 75 -6.30 16.57 10.96
CA GLY A 75 -6.01 16.36 12.37
C GLY A 75 -5.64 14.92 12.74
N ASN A 76 -5.16 14.14 11.79
CA ASN A 76 -4.72 12.78 12.05
C ASN A 76 -3.28 12.77 12.60
N SER A 77 -2.94 11.71 13.34
CA SER A 77 -1.56 11.32 13.63
C SER A 77 -1.20 10.12 12.78
N VAL A 78 -0.11 10.25 12.02
CA VAL A 78 0.45 9.17 11.21
C VAL A 78 1.89 8.95 11.62
N GLU A 79 2.19 7.75 12.09
CA GLU A 79 3.53 7.34 12.52
C GLU A 79 4.10 6.32 11.53
N PRO A 80 5.26 6.58 10.92
CA PRO A 80 5.88 5.64 10.00
C PRO A 80 6.61 4.55 10.79
N LEU A 81 6.42 3.32 10.38
CA LEU A 81 7.05 2.12 10.92
C LEU A 81 7.86 1.48 9.79
N VAL A 82 9.13 1.85 9.71
CA VAL A 82 10.05 1.34 8.69
C VAL A 82 10.51 -0.04 9.11
N ASP A 83 10.42 -0.99 8.20
CA ASP A 83 10.66 -2.41 8.36
C ASP A 83 9.72 -3.18 9.30
N GLY A 84 9.68 -4.47 9.08
CA GLY A 84 8.75 -5.35 9.79
C GLY A 84 8.96 -5.40 11.29
N ALA A 85 10.19 -5.23 11.76
CA ALA A 85 10.48 -5.25 13.19
C ALA A 85 9.83 -4.08 13.94
N ALA A 86 9.87 -2.87 13.37
CA ALA A 86 9.20 -1.70 13.95
C ALA A 86 7.69 -1.91 14.00
N TYR A 87 7.09 -2.32 12.88
CA TYR A 87 5.66 -2.58 12.80
C TYR A 87 5.18 -3.68 13.75
N LEU A 88 5.83 -4.84 13.72
CA LEU A 88 5.35 -6.00 14.46
C LEU A 88 5.48 -5.81 15.97
N ARG A 89 6.55 -5.13 16.46
CA ARG A 89 6.70 -4.80 17.88
C ARG A 89 5.66 -3.78 18.35
N ASP A 90 5.41 -2.73 17.55
CA ASP A 90 4.37 -1.74 17.87
C ASP A 90 2.98 -2.40 17.89
N LEU A 91 2.67 -3.22 16.90
CA LEU A 91 1.42 -4.00 16.86
C LEU A 91 1.29 -4.92 18.09
N LEU A 92 2.35 -5.63 18.49
CA LEU A 92 2.34 -6.48 19.68
C LEU A 92 2.02 -5.65 20.93
N ALA A 93 2.63 -4.49 21.09
CA ALA A 93 2.38 -3.60 22.22
C ALA A 93 0.91 -3.17 22.29
N GLU A 94 0.32 -2.74 21.16
CA GLU A 94 -1.10 -2.40 21.08
C GLU A 94 -2.01 -3.58 21.43
N LEU A 95 -1.75 -4.74 20.85
CA LEU A 95 -2.57 -5.94 21.09
C LEU A 95 -2.46 -6.44 22.53
N THR A 96 -1.27 -6.39 23.12
CA THR A 96 -1.08 -6.82 24.52
C THR A 96 -1.69 -5.84 25.52
N GLY A 97 -1.73 -4.55 25.18
CA GLY A 97 -2.39 -3.50 25.98
C GLY A 97 -3.92 -3.54 25.91
N LEU A 98 -4.51 -4.22 24.92
CA LEU A 98 -5.94 -4.23 24.69
C LEU A 98 -6.66 -5.18 25.64
N ASN A 99 -7.48 -4.63 26.55
CA ASN A 99 -8.24 -5.39 27.55
C ASN A 99 -9.73 -5.56 27.21
N GLN A 100 -10.23 -4.81 26.26
CA GLN A 100 -11.60 -4.88 25.73
C GLN A 100 -11.63 -4.28 24.33
N GLY A 101 -12.66 -4.59 23.53
CA GLY A 101 -12.85 -4.04 22.22
C GLY A 101 -12.67 -5.10 21.12
N PHE A 102 -12.00 -4.74 20.03
CA PHE A 102 -11.92 -5.63 18.88
C PHE A 102 -10.67 -5.41 18.03
N VAL A 103 -10.34 -6.42 17.24
CA VAL A 103 -9.27 -6.38 16.22
C VAL A 103 -9.85 -6.82 14.88
N LEU A 104 -9.66 -6.01 13.83
CA LEU A 104 -10.00 -6.35 12.46
C LEU A 104 -8.71 -6.58 11.67
N LEU A 105 -8.64 -7.70 10.97
CA LEU A 105 -7.47 -8.11 10.21
C LEU A 105 -7.86 -8.36 8.76
N ALA A 106 -7.26 -7.66 7.79
CA ALA A 106 -7.37 -7.96 6.39
C ALA A 106 -5.98 -8.04 5.75
N GLY A 107 -5.68 -9.11 5.01
CA GLY A 107 -4.35 -9.30 4.44
C GLY A 107 -4.33 -10.32 3.30
N TRP A 108 -3.23 -10.25 2.55
CA TRP A 108 -2.94 -11.17 1.47
C TRP A 108 -2.32 -12.48 2.00
N GLU A 109 -1.42 -12.37 3.00
CA GLU A 109 -0.76 -13.51 3.62
C GLU A 109 -0.80 -13.42 5.15
N PHE A 110 -1.27 -14.50 5.78
CA PHE A 110 -1.19 -14.72 7.22
C PHE A 110 -0.45 -16.02 7.50
N TRP A 111 0.44 -16.00 8.47
CA TRP A 111 1.20 -17.17 8.87
C TRP A 111 1.06 -17.46 10.36
N THR A 112 0.62 -18.68 10.69
CA THR A 112 0.46 -19.14 12.08
C THR A 112 1.78 -19.21 12.86
N GLY A 113 2.91 -19.28 12.16
CA GLY A 113 4.26 -19.19 12.74
C GLY A 113 4.79 -17.76 12.87
N ARG A 114 3.96 -16.72 12.70
CA ARG A 114 4.39 -15.32 12.80
C ARG A 114 4.63 -14.90 14.23
N TRP A 115 5.88 -14.61 14.56
CA TRP A 115 6.30 -13.93 15.79
C TRP A 115 6.17 -12.42 15.58
N LEU A 116 5.58 -11.72 16.55
CA LEU A 116 5.39 -10.27 16.49
C LEU A 116 6.58 -9.52 17.13
N ASP A 117 7.55 -10.24 17.65
CA ASP A 117 8.82 -9.68 18.14
C ASP A 117 10.00 -10.63 17.84
N ASP A 118 11.20 -10.22 18.25
CA ASP A 118 12.44 -10.96 18.09
C ASP A 118 12.78 -11.90 19.26
N THR A 119 12.03 -11.84 20.34
CA THR A 119 12.25 -12.73 21.50
C THR A 119 11.86 -14.18 21.21
N ARG A 120 10.97 -14.38 20.26
CA ARG A 120 10.39 -15.68 19.88
C ARG A 120 9.76 -16.43 21.05
N GLN A 121 9.23 -15.69 22.01
CA GLN A 121 8.47 -16.30 23.09
C GLN A 121 7.04 -16.61 22.63
N LEU A 122 6.44 -17.65 23.18
CA LEU A 122 5.15 -18.15 22.74
C LEU A 122 4.02 -17.11 22.88
N ASP A 123 4.12 -16.19 23.80
CA ASP A 123 3.17 -15.10 24.01
C ASP A 123 3.20 -14.04 22.90
N ALA A 124 4.31 -13.93 22.14
CA ALA A 124 4.43 -13.07 20.97
C ALA A 124 4.03 -13.78 19.66
N LEU A 125 3.68 -15.06 19.67
CA LEU A 125 3.24 -15.79 18.49
C LEU A 125 1.80 -15.38 18.14
N LEU A 126 1.54 -14.95 16.90
CA LEU A 126 0.25 -14.40 16.47
C LEU A 126 -0.97 -15.23 16.89
N PRO A 127 -1.05 -16.55 16.70
CA PRO A 127 -2.18 -17.34 17.21
C PRO A 127 -2.38 -17.27 18.72
N ASN A 128 -1.29 -17.19 19.48
CA ASN A 128 -1.34 -17.11 20.94
C ASN A 128 -1.78 -15.72 21.41
N VAL A 129 -1.30 -14.67 20.75
CA VAL A 129 -1.77 -13.28 20.97
C VAL A 129 -3.28 -13.20 20.75
N LEU A 130 -3.80 -13.72 19.62
CA LEU A 130 -5.24 -13.73 19.34
C LEU A 130 -6.03 -14.57 20.34
N THR A 131 -5.47 -15.68 20.82
CA THR A 131 -6.06 -16.51 21.87
C THR A 131 -6.15 -15.74 23.19
N ALA A 132 -5.09 -15.06 23.59
CA ALA A 132 -5.07 -14.24 24.79
C ALA A 132 -6.07 -13.07 24.72
N LEU A 133 -6.21 -12.43 23.55
CA LEU A 133 -7.22 -11.39 23.29
C LEU A 133 -8.63 -11.95 23.48
N SER A 134 -8.95 -13.08 22.86
CA SER A 134 -10.25 -13.74 23.01
C SER A 134 -10.55 -14.11 24.47
N GLY A 135 -9.55 -14.58 25.21
CA GLY A 135 -9.67 -14.85 26.65
C GLY A 135 -9.99 -13.61 27.51
N ARG A 136 -9.68 -12.41 27.03
CA ARG A 136 -10.04 -11.11 27.63
C ARG A 136 -11.37 -10.54 27.13
N GLY A 137 -12.06 -11.26 26.23
CA GLY A 137 -13.31 -10.80 25.64
C GLY A 137 -13.13 -9.83 24.46
N VAL A 138 -11.91 -9.67 23.94
CA VAL A 138 -11.65 -8.87 22.74
C VAL A 138 -12.12 -9.64 21.50
N GLU A 139 -12.90 -8.99 20.65
CA GLU A 139 -13.43 -9.60 19.43
C GLU A 139 -12.43 -9.53 18.29
N THR A 140 -12.28 -10.62 17.53
CA THR A 140 -11.46 -10.62 16.31
C THR A 140 -12.33 -10.86 15.08
N ARG A 141 -12.06 -10.13 13.98
CA ARG A 141 -12.58 -10.41 12.65
C ARG A 141 -11.41 -10.52 11.68
N LEU A 142 -11.44 -11.55 10.84
CA LEU A 142 -10.35 -11.82 9.88
C LEU A 142 -10.89 -12.04 8.47
N LEU A 143 -10.42 -11.24 7.52
CA LEU A 143 -10.57 -11.44 6.07
C LEU A 143 -9.21 -11.79 5.48
N ALA A 144 -8.98 -13.05 5.22
CA ALA A 144 -7.75 -13.52 4.60
C ALA A 144 -7.98 -13.83 3.12
N PHE A 145 -7.05 -13.46 2.25
CA PHE A 145 -7.16 -13.79 0.83
C PHE A 145 -7.10 -15.31 0.60
N ASP A 146 -8.04 -15.84 -0.16
CA ASP A 146 -8.02 -17.22 -0.61
C ASP A 146 -7.17 -17.37 -1.85
N ASN A 147 -5.96 -17.89 -1.68
CA ASN A 147 -5.03 -18.11 -2.78
C ASN A 147 -4.80 -19.60 -3.04
N PRO A 148 -5.54 -20.19 -3.97
CA PRO A 148 -5.41 -21.63 -4.26
C PRO A 148 -4.12 -21.99 -5.04
N ILE A 149 -3.41 -21.00 -5.60
CA ILE A 149 -2.30 -21.25 -6.54
C ILE A 149 -0.93 -21.18 -5.88
N LEU A 150 -0.73 -20.22 -4.95
CA LEU A 150 0.60 -19.95 -4.40
C LEU A 150 0.93 -20.74 -3.13
N GLY A 151 0.07 -21.66 -2.70
CA GLY A 151 0.30 -22.49 -1.53
C GLY A 151 0.30 -21.71 -0.20
N ILE A 152 -0.26 -20.52 -0.17
CA ILE A 152 -0.43 -19.70 1.02
C ILE A 152 -1.48 -20.36 1.91
N ARG A 153 -1.12 -20.61 3.18
CA ARG A 153 -1.97 -21.36 4.11
C ARG A 153 -2.80 -20.47 5.03
N ASN A 154 -3.46 -19.47 4.47
CA ASN A 154 -4.33 -18.56 5.22
C ASN A 154 -5.46 -19.27 5.95
N ASN A 155 -5.89 -20.43 5.45
CA ASN A 155 -6.87 -21.28 6.11
C ASN A 155 -6.47 -21.68 7.53
N GLU A 156 -5.18 -21.86 7.83
CA GLU A 156 -4.72 -22.24 9.16
C GLU A 156 -5.07 -21.16 10.20
N LEU A 157 -4.83 -19.87 9.91
CA LEU A 157 -5.18 -18.79 10.83
C LEU A 157 -6.69 -18.55 10.88
N VAL A 158 -7.40 -18.67 9.74
CA VAL A 158 -8.86 -18.62 9.71
C VAL A 158 -9.49 -19.67 10.62
N ASP A 159 -8.95 -20.89 10.62
CA ASP A 159 -9.41 -21.98 11.49
C ASP A 159 -9.09 -21.70 12.97
N VAL A 160 -7.92 -21.12 13.27
CA VAL A 160 -7.58 -20.69 14.63
C VAL A 160 -8.61 -19.68 15.12
N VAL A 161 -8.84 -18.58 14.38
CA VAL A 161 -9.76 -17.51 14.78
C VAL A 161 -11.18 -18.06 14.95
N ASN A 162 -11.67 -18.89 14.02
CA ASN A 162 -13.03 -19.45 14.14
C ASN A 162 -13.20 -20.36 15.36
N ARG A 163 -12.14 -21.07 15.81
CA ARG A 163 -12.20 -21.86 17.05
C ARG A 163 -12.25 -21.00 18.31
N LEU A 164 -11.74 -19.78 18.27
CA LEU A 164 -11.80 -18.85 19.41
C LEU A 164 -13.22 -18.34 19.67
N TYR A 165 -14.10 -18.37 18.65
CA TYR A 165 -15.48 -17.87 18.73
C TYR A 165 -16.49 -19.00 18.41
N PRO A 166 -16.60 -20.03 19.25
CA PRO A 166 -17.52 -21.14 19.02
C PRO A 166 -18.96 -20.64 19.06
N SER A 167 -19.74 -20.95 18.03
CA SER A 167 -21.12 -20.50 17.88
C SER A 167 -22.09 -21.65 18.15
N THR A 168 -23.08 -21.40 18.98
CA THR A 168 -24.24 -22.28 19.22
C THR A 168 -25.46 -21.90 18.38
N SER A 169 -25.39 -20.82 17.63
CA SER A 169 -26.48 -20.34 16.75
C SER A 169 -26.73 -21.31 15.59
N LYS A 170 -27.93 -21.24 15.01
CA LYS A 170 -28.30 -21.97 13.79
C LYS A 170 -28.78 -20.98 12.73
N PRO A 171 -28.04 -20.76 11.65
CA PRO A 171 -26.73 -21.34 11.31
C PRO A 171 -25.61 -20.88 12.25
N PRO A 172 -24.51 -21.64 12.39
CA PRO A 172 -23.36 -21.22 13.19
C PRO A 172 -22.74 -19.94 12.63
N GLN A 173 -22.15 -19.13 13.51
CA GLN A 173 -21.47 -17.89 13.13
C GLN A 173 -19.95 -18.05 13.14
N ARG A 174 -19.26 -17.34 12.26
CA ARG A 174 -17.81 -17.34 12.11
C ARG A 174 -17.22 -15.94 12.25
N ALA A 175 -16.03 -15.87 12.84
CA ALA A 175 -15.27 -14.65 13.02
C ALA A 175 -14.21 -14.42 11.93
N ALA A 176 -13.95 -15.42 11.08
CA ALA A 176 -12.95 -15.35 10.04
C ALA A 176 -13.44 -16.00 8.74
N TYR A 177 -12.95 -15.46 7.61
CA TYR A 177 -13.32 -15.93 6.28
C TYR A 177 -12.14 -15.88 5.31
N LEU A 178 -12.09 -16.87 4.39
CA LEU A 178 -11.21 -16.88 3.22
C LEU A 178 -11.94 -16.20 2.06
N ASP A 179 -11.50 -15.01 1.69
CA ASP A 179 -12.10 -14.19 0.65
C ASP A 179 -11.33 -14.33 -0.68
N GLY A 180 -11.85 -15.15 -1.58
CA GLY A 180 -11.23 -15.46 -2.89
C GLY A 180 -12.07 -15.06 -4.10
N ASP A 181 -13.21 -14.40 -3.91
CA ASP A 181 -14.20 -14.21 -4.96
C ASP A 181 -13.99 -12.92 -5.76
N LEU A 182 -12.87 -12.85 -6.47
CA LEU A 182 -12.48 -11.69 -7.28
C LEU A 182 -12.71 -11.86 -8.79
N GLY A 183 -13.22 -13.01 -9.24
CA GLY A 183 -13.58 -13.25 -10.63
C GLY A 183 -12.43 -13.55 -11.59
N GLY A 184 -11.25 -13.91 -11.09
CA GLY A 184 -10.13 -14.33 -11.93
C GLY A 184 -8.92 -14.82 -11.16
N PHE A 185 -8.17 -15.76 -11.73
CA PHE A 185 -6.99 -16.36 -11.11
C PHE A 185 -5.81 -15.39 -10.84
N ALA A 186 -5.81 -14.23 -11.50
CA ALA A 186 -4.72 -13.28 -11.43
C ALA A 186 -5.05 -12.05 -10.57
N ILE A 187 -6.18 -12.07 -9.87
CA ILE A 187 -6.67 -10.95 -9.06
C ILE A 187 -6.58 -11.36 -7.60
N SER A 188 -6.10 -10.45 -6.76
CA SER A 188 -5.97 -10.70 -5.32
C SER A 188 -6.62 -9.62 -4.47
N HIS A 189 -7.06 -9.99 -3.27
CA HIS A 189 -7.24 -9.05 -2.18
C HIS A 189 -5.86 -8.77 -1.60
N HIS A 190 -5.26 -7.66 -2.01
CA HIS A 190 -3.88 -7.36 -1.67
C HIS A 190 -3.74 -6.30 -0.56
N GLN A 191 -4.84 -5.79 -0.03
CA GLN A 191 -4.87 -4.90 1.12
C GLN A 191 -4.18 -5.52 2.34
N LYS A 192 -3.46 -4.69 3.10
CA LYS A 192 -2.87 -5.03 4.38
C LYS A 192 -3.35 -4.02 5.40
N GLU A 193 -4.24 -4.48 6.26
CA GLU A 193 -4.95 -3.63 7.22
C GLU A 193 -5.08 -4.36 8.55
N VAL A 194 -4.66 -3.69 9.62
CA VAL A 194 -4.98 -4.10 10.99
C VAL A 194 -5.64 -2.91 11.67
N PHE A 195 -6.83 -3.10 12.20
CA PHE A 195 -7.55 -2.09 12.96
C PHE A 195 -7.70 -2.58 14.41
N VAL A 196 -7.24 -1.77 15.36
CA VAL A 196 -7.32 -2.06 16.80
C VAL A 196 -8.28 -1.06 17.43
N GLY A 197 -9.41 -1.54 17.96
CA GLY A 197 -10.48 -0.71 18.46
C GLY A 197 -10.83 -1.01 19.90
N THR A 198 -11.06 0.04 20.71
CA THR A 198 -11.47 -0.05 22.10
C THR A 198 -12.94 0.33 22.32
N GLY A 199 -13.70 0.58 21.26
CA GLY A 199 -15.11 0.96 21.28
C GLY A 199 -15.41 2.38 20.80
N ALA A 200 -14.45 3.31 20.85
CA ALA A 200 -14.58 4.66 20.29
C ALA A 200 -13.42 4.97 19.34
N PHE A 201 -13.68 5.64 18.21
CA PHE A 201 -12.62 5.99 17.26
C PHE A 201 -11.47 6.78 17.88
N ALA A 202 -11.76 7.62 18.88
CA ALA A 202 -10.75 8.42 19.59
C ALA A 202 -9.66 7.59 20.30
N THR A 203 -9.93 6.32 20.58
CA THR A 203 -9.02 5.39 21.27
C THR A 203 -8.65 4.19 20.39
N CYS A 204 -8.88 4.30 19.10
CA CYS A 204 -8.51 3.30 18.12
C CYS A 204 -7.21 3.69 17.39
N CYS A 205 -6.57 2.70 16.80
CA CYS A 205 -5.55 2.90 15.78
C CYS A 205 -5.70 1.90 14.64
N ALA A 206 -5.08 2.21 13.51
CA ALA A 206 -5.02 1.29 12.38
C ALA A 206 -3.61 1.27 11.79
N TYR A 207 -3.25 0.13 11.21
CA TYR A 207 -2.01 -0.07 10.48
C TYR A 207 -2.32 -0.32 9.01
N VAL A 208 -1.69 0.46 8.14
CA VAL A 208 -1.83 0.36 6.67
C VAL A 208 -0.45 0.47 6.04
N GLY A 209 -0.17 -0.36 5.03
CA GLY A 209 1.12 -0.33 4.33
C GLY A 209 1.40 -1.56 3.49
N GLY A 210 2.67 -1.90 3.32
CA GLY A 210 3.11 -3.03 2.51
C GLY A 210 3.21 -4.36 3.26
N ILE A 211 3.20 -4.35 4.61
CA ILE A 211 3.62 -5.49 5.43
C ILE A 211 2.45 -6.38 5.83
N ASP A 212 2.41 -7.61 5.31
CA ASP A 212 1.52 -8.66 5.78
C ASP A 212 1.96 -9.26 7.13
N LEU A 213 1.03 -9.88 7.86
CA LEU A 213 1.36 -10.78 8.99
C LEU A 213 1.79 -12.17 8.49
N GLY A 214 2.44 -12.19 7.34
CA GLY A 214 2.89 -13.35 6.60
C GLY A 214 4.30 -13.80 6.98
N LYS A 215 4.80 -14.76 6.19
CA LYS A 215 6.17 -15.27 6.30
C LYS A 215 7.19 -14.20 5.94
N ASP A 216 8.39 -14.29 6.54
CA ASP A 216 9.57 -13.50 6.14
C ASP A 216 9.44 -11.97 6.22
N ARG A 217 8.49 -11.45 7.00
CA ARG A 217 8.26 -9.99 7.12
C ARG A 217 8.96 -9.33 8.31
N PHE A 218 9.60 -10.11 9.18
CA PHE A 218 10.37 -9.57 10.31
C PHE A 218 11.80 -9.26 9.88
N ASP A 219 12.12 -7.99 9.74
CA ASP A 219 13.47 -7.49 9.45
C ASP A 219 13.62 -6.10 10.07
N ASP A 220 14.83 -5.64 10.25
CA ASP A 220 15.16 -4.32 10.78
C ASP A 220 16.14 -3.58 9.87
N GLY A 221 16.37 -2.29 10.09
CA GLY A 221 17.22 -1.45 9.25
C GLY A 221 18.68 -1.86 9.16
N LEU A 222 19.13 -2.87 9.91
CA LEU A 222 20.45 -3.48 9.74
C LEU A 222 20.44 -4.56 8.67
N HIS A 223 19.27 -5.10 8.34
CA HIS A 223 19.07 -6.20 7.41
C HIS A 223 20.00 -7.39 7.65
N LYS A 224 20.39 -7.60 8.91
CA LYS A 224 21.20 -8.75 9.34
C LYS A 224 20.28 -9.90 9.57
N LYS A 225 20.04 -10.68 8.53
CA LYS A 225 19.11 -11.75 8.56
C LYS A 225 19.33 -12.72 9.72
N THR A 226 18.32 -12.85 10.56
CA THR A 226 18.24 -13.87 11.60
C THR A 226 17.34 -15.03 11.22
N GLN A 227 16.61 -14.94 10.09
CA GLN A 227 15.62 -15.95 9.68
C GLN A 227 16.15 -16.82 8.54
N THR A 228 16.13 -18.13 8.75
CA THR A 228 16.74 -19.14 7.86
C THR A 228 15.86 -19.51 6.66
N GLU A 229 14.64 -18.96 6.57
CA GLU A 229 13.60 -19.45 5.67
C GLU A 229 13.46 -18.64 4.38
N ASN A 230 14.20 -17.54 4.23
CA ASN A 230 14.05 -16.62 3.14
C ASN A 230 15.10 -16.82 2.04
N ARG A 231 14.63 -16.67 0.79
CA ARG A 231 15.46 -16.61 -0.41
C ARG A 231 16.33 -15.35 -0.44
N PHE A 232 15.81 -14.24 0.11
CA PHE A 232 16.49 -12.95 0.19
C PHE A 232 17.23 -12.78 1.51
N TYR A 233 18.20 -11.90 1.53
CA TYR A 233 19.01 -11.65 2.73
C TYR A 233 18.29 -10.78 3.75
N GLY A 234 17.41 -9.89 3.32
CA GLY A 234 16.59 -9.01 4.13
C GLY A 234 15.32 -8.62 3.39
N TRP A 235 14.43 -7.91 4.07
CA TRP A 235 13.13 -7.49 3.56
C TRP A 235 12.85 -6.06 3.98
N HIS A 236 12.93 -5.11 3.04
CA HIS A 236 12.63 -3.71 3.29
C HIS A 236 11.18 -3.40 2.91
N ASP A 237 10.43 -2.86 3.84
CA ASP A 237 9.03 -2.47 3.64
C ASP A 237 8.62 -1.36 4.62
N VAL A 238 7.50 -0.69 4.37
CA VAL A 238 7.04 0.40 5.20
C VAL A 238 5.56 0.23 5.55
N GLN A 239 5.24 0.44 6.81
CA GLN A 239 3.89 0.49 7.36
C GLN A 239 3.66 1.84 8.02
N VAL A 240 2.42 2.26 8.21
CA VAL A 240 2.08 3.39 9.06
C VAL A 240 1.04 3.02 10.08
N LYS A 241 1.18 3.57 11.30
CA LYS A 241 0.14 3.59 12.32
C LYS A 241 -0.63 4.89 12.21
N VAL A 242 -1.94 4.82 12.21
CA VAL A 242 -2.85 5.95 12.02
C VAL A 242 -3.78 6.08 13.21
N SER A 243 -3.98 7.30 13.68
CA SER A 243 -5.02 7.69 14.64
C SER A 243 -5.71 8.96 14.14
N GLY A 244 -6.96 9.18 14.55
CA GLY A 244 -7.73 10.34 14.10
C GLY A 244 -8.88 9.97 13.18
N ASP A 245 -9.47 10.97 12.53
CA ASP A 245 -10.71 10.83 11.76
C ASP A 245 -10.57 9.94 10.52
N ALA A 246 -9.35 9.74 9.99
CA ALA A 246 -9.08 8.78 8.91
C ALA A 246 -9.45 7.34 9.28
N LEU A 247 -9.47 7.01 10.57
CA LEU A 247 -9.87 5.69 11.06
C LEU A 247 -11.29 5.32 10.65
N THR A 248 -12.18 6.29 10.50
CA THR A 248 -13.56 6.05 10.06
C THR A 248 -13.60 5.46 8.66
N GLN A 249 -12.75 5.97 7.78
CA GLN A 249 -12.66 5.51 6.39
C GLN A 249 -11.89 4.18 6.28
N ILE A 250 -10.85 3.99 7.08
CA ILE A 250 -10.11 2.72 7.15
C ILE A 250 -11.03 1.61 7.68
N TRP A 251 -11.73 1.86 8.79
CA TRP A 251 -12.73 0.93 9.31
C TRP A 251 -13.83 0.62 8.28
N ALA A 252 -14.33 1.65 7.56
CA ALA A 252 -15.34 1.48 6.53
C ALA A 252 -14.87 0.57 5.38
N ASN A 253 -13.60 0.64 5.01
CA ASN A 253 -13.02 -0.26 4.02
C ASN A 253 -13.16 -1.74 4.44
N PHE A 254 -12.79 -2.07 5.68
CA PHE A 254 -12.97 -3.42 6.21
C PHE A 254 -14.45 -3.80 6.31
N ALA A 255 -15.28 -2.94 6.89
CA ALA A 255 -16.69 -3.21 7.13
C ALA A 255 -17.48 -3.44 5.84
N GLN A 256 -17.21 -2.68 4.78
CA GLN A 256 -17.79 -2.86 3.45
C GLN A 256 -17.44 -4.23 2.86
N ARG A 257 -16.17 -4.64 2.93
CA ARG A 257 -15.74 -5.97 2.48
C ARG A 257 -16.40 -7.08 3.29
N TRP A 258 -16.41 -6.94 4.62
CA TRP A 258 -17.05 -7.90 5.52
C TRP A 258 -18.54 -8.08 5.20
N GLY A 259 -19.26 -6.97 5.03
CA GLY A 259 -20.66 -6.97 4.67
C GLY A 259 -20.95 -7.59 3.29
N ALA A 260 -20.09 -7.32 2.31
CA ALA A 260 -20.23 -7.91 0.98
C ALA A 260 -20.02 -9.43 0.99
N VAL A 261 -19.05 -9.92 1.78
CA VAL A 261 -18.88 -11.37 2.01
C VAL A 261 -20.12 -11.95 2.67
N GLN A 262 -20.62 -11.32 3.74
CA GLN A 262 -21.86 -11.76 4.42
C GLN A 262 -23.04 -11.84 3.46
N ALA A 263 -23.26 -10.80 2.65
CA ALA A 263 -24.35 -10.79 1.67
C ALA A 263 -24.20 -11.92 0.66
N ARG A 264 -23.01 -12.17 0.17
CA ARG A 264 -22.71 -13.20 -0.83
C ARG A 264 -22.95 -14.61 -0.33
N ILE A 265 -22.49 -14.95 0.86
CA ILE A 265 -22.67 -16.29 1.43
C ILE A 265 -24.14 -16.59 1.80
N THR A 266 -24.97 -15.55 1.96
CA THR A 266 -26.40 -15.71 2.29
C THR A 266 -27.30 -15.69 1.06
N THR A 267 -26.94 -14.97 0.00
CA THR A 267 -27.85 -14.69 -1.14
C THR A 267 -27.49 -15.45 -2.41
N VAL A 268 -26.24 -15.81 -2.63
CA VAL A 268 -25.81 -16.51 -3.86
C VAL A 268 -25.97 -18.03 -3.68
N PRO A 269 -26.88 -18.70 -4.42
CA PRO A 269 -27.17 -20.12 -4.20
C PRO A 269 -25.94 -21.04 -4.28
N SER A 270 -25.03 -20.77 -5.21
CA SER A 270 -23.79 -21.55 -5.39
C SER A 270 -22.74 -21.29 -4.29
N ARG A 271 -22.96 -20.31 -3.43
CA ARG A 271 -22.06 -19.90 -2.34
C ARG A 271 -22.73 -20.01 -0.97
N ARG A 272 -23.98 -20.48 -0.91
CA ARG A 272 -24.65 -20.72 0.35
C ARG A 272 -23.83 -21.65 1.22
N THR A 273 -23.52 -21.18 2.42
CA THR A 273 -22.80 -21.94 3.43
C THR A 273 -23.75 -22.28 4.58
N ASP A 274 -23.36 -23.28 5.36
CA ASP A 274 -24.10 -23.64 6.57
C ASP A 274 -23.81 -22.72 7.75
N TYR A 275 -23.20 -21.55 7.49
CA TYR A 275 -22.84 -20.56 8.50
C TYR A 275 -23.07 -19.12 8.02
N GLN A 276 -23.06 -18.19 8.96
CA GLN A 276 -23.06 -16.75 8.75
C GLN A 276 -21.79 -16.13 9.37
N LEU A 277 -21.46 -14.89 9.00
CA LEU A 277 -20.41 -14.16 9.70
C LEU A 277 -20.98 -13.47 10.96
N LEU A 278 -20.16 -13.32 11.99
CA LEU A 278 -20.45 -12.44 13.11
C LEU A 278 -20.58 -11.00 12.60
N SER A 279 -21.33 -10.16 13.29
CA SER A 279 -21.38 -8.72 12.98
C SER A 279 -19.98 -8.10 13.05
N CYS A 280 -19.71 -7.14 12.14
CA CYS A 280 -18.52 -6.31 12.26
C CYS A 280 -18.70 -5.34 13.44
N PRO A 281 -17.78 -5.26 14.41
CA PRO A 281 -17.84 -4.27 15.47
C PRO A 281 -17.80 -2.85 14.91
N VAL A 282 -18.60 -1.95 15.49
CA VAL A 282 -18.72 -0.56 15.06
C VAL A 282 -18.26 0.35 16.20
N PRO A 283 -17.14 1.09 16.04
CA PRO A 283 -16.75 2.08 17.04
C PRO A 283 -17.73 3.23 17.12
N THR A 284 -17.93 3.79 18.29
CA THR A 284 -18.64 5.04 18.44
C THR A 284 -17.78 6.19 17.93
N TYR A 285 -18.42 7.13 17.24
CA TYR A 285 -17.69 8.31 16.78
C TYR A 285 -17.43 9.27 17.95
N ALA A 286 -16.18 9.71 18.06
CA ALA A 286 -15.78 10.86 18.85
C ALA A 286 -14.73 11.60 18.03
N ALA A 287 -14.96 12.87 17.75
CA ALA A 287 -14.01 13.70 17.03
C ALA A 287 -12.67 13.73 17.78
N THR A 288 -11.59 13.61 17.04
CA THR A 288 -10.25 13.63 17.58
C THR A 288 -9.32 14.39 16.63
N THR A 289 -8.36 15.11 17.19
CA THR A 289 -7.33 15.81 16.42
C THR A 289 -5.95 15.47 17.00
N PRO A 290 -5.53 14.19 16.94
CA PRO A 290 -4.32 13.75 17.60
C PRO A 290 -3.04 14.26 16.95
N GLY A 291 -3.10 14.79 15.72
CA GLY A 291 -1.93 15.20 14.96
C GLY A 291 -2.21 16.31 13.96
N THR A 292 -1.27 16.47 13.04
CA THR A 292 -1.26 17.55 12.05
C THR A 292 -1.46 17.04 10.61
N GLN A 293 -1.51 15.72 10.41
CA GLN A 293 -1.59 15.16 9.08
C GLN A 293 -3.01 15.20 8.52
N HIS A 294 -3.10 15.55 7.25
CA HIS A 294 -4.26 15.32 6.39
C HIS A 294 -4.08 13.97 5.71
N VAL A 295 -5.08 13.13 5.74
CA VAL A 295 -5.03 11.77 5.19
C VAL A 295 -6.19 11.56 4.23
N GLN A 296 -5.87 11.10 3.03
CA GLN A 296 -6.84 10.64 2.04
C GLN A 296 -6.71 9.12 1.91
N VAL A 297 -7.80 8.40 2.15
CA VAL A 297 -7.87 6.95 1.97
C VAL A 297 -8.17 6.64 0.51
N LEU A 298 -7.26 5.95 -0.14
CA LEU A 298 -7.25 5.67 -1.58
C LEU A 298 -7.34 4.16 -1.80
N ARG A 299 -8.12 3.75 -2.79
CA ARG A 299 -8.30 2.32 -3.07
C ARG A 299 -8.18 1.99 -4.55
N THR A 300 -7.91 0.72 -4.78
CA THR A 300 -8.23 0.07 -6.04
C THR A 300 -9.19 -1.07 -5.76
N VAL A 301 -10.26 -1.16 -6.51
CA VAL A 301 -11.20 -2.27 -6.51
C VAL A 301 -11.64 -2.52 -7.95
N ALA A 302 -11.52 -3.75 -8.43
CA ALA A 302 -12.03 -4.10 -9.75
C ALA A 302 -13.55 -4.01 -9.81
N PRO A 303 -14.15 -3.50 -10.90
CA PRO A 303 -15.57 -3.56 -11.08
C PRO A 303 -16.06 -5.01 -11.10
N ALA A 304 -17.21 -5.26 -10.49
CA ALA A 304 -17.81 -6.59 -10.46
C ALA A 304 -18.26 -7.01 -11.87
N PRO A 305 -18.02 -8.25 -12.30
CA PRO A 305 -18.68 -8.79 -13.48
C PRO A 305 -20.21 -8.74 -13.28
N SER A 306 -20.95 -8.49 -14.35
CA SER A 306 -22.43 -8.39 -14.32
C SER A 306 -23.13 -9.64 -13.75
N SER A 307 -22.44 -10.77 -13.71
CA SER A 307 -22.91 -12.03 -13.13
C SER A 307 -22.70 -12.15 -11.61
N ASN A 308 -22.00 -11.22 -10.98
CA ASN A 308 -21.59 -11.32 -9.58
C ASN A 308 -22.22 -10.20 -8.74
N ARG A 309 -23.52 -10.28 -8.54
CA ARG A 309 -24.24 -9.41 -7.63
C ARG A 309 -23.83 -9.73 -6.19
N GLY A 310 -23.48 -8.73 -5.39
CA GLY A 310 -23.08 -8.88 -3.99
C GLY A 310 -21.60 -8.64 -3.71
N ARG A 311 -20.81 -8.18 -4.68
CA ARG A 311 -19.48 -7.62 -4.42
C ARG A 311 -19.61 -6.26 -3.76
N PHE A 312 -18.68 -5.97 -2.86
CA PHE A 312 -18.47 -4.60 -2.49
C PHE A 312 -17.93 -3.84 -3.71
N MET A 313 -18.39 -2.62 -3.92
CA MET A 313 -18.06 -1.78 -5.08
C MET A 313 -18.35 -2.44 -6.44
N PRO A 314 -19.60 -2.59 -6.83
CA PRO A 314 -19.94 -3.21 -8.11
C PRO A 314 -19.37 -2.46 -9.31
N ASP A 315 -19.16 -1.16 -9.21
CA ASP A 315 -18.62 -0.29 -10.27
C ASP A 315 -17.09 -0.16 -10.21
N GLY A 316 -16.46 -0.68 -9.17
CA GLY A 316 -15.04 -0.58 -8.92
C GLY A 316 -14.60 0.80 -8.41
N GLU A 317 -13.34 0.91 -7.99
CA GLU A 317 -12.69 2.16 -7.57
C GLU A 317 -11.24 2.21 -8.05
N ARG A 318 -10.74 3.42 -8.34
CA ARG A 318 -9.36 3.68 -8.76
C ARG A 318 -8.86 5.01 -8.25
N THR A 319 -9.24 5.35 -7.04
CA THR A 319 -8.85 6.63 -6.43
C THR A 319 -7.34 6.73 -6.27
N PHE A 320 -6.64 5.61 -6.02
CA PHE A 320 -5.17 5.62 -5.97
C PHE A 320 -4.52 5.98 -7.32
N LEU A 321 -4.97 5.41 -8.43
CA LEU A 321 -4.45 5.75 -9.76
C LEU A 321 -4.57 7.26 -10.05
N VAL A 322 -5.75 7.83 -9.78
CA VAL A 322 -6.01 9.24 -10.03
C VAL A 322 -5.19 10.15 -9.11
N ALA A 323 -5.07 9.79 -7.84
CA ALA A 323 -4.25 10.52 -6.88
C ALA A 323 -2.77 10.51 -7.28
N LEU A 324 -2.27 9.35 -7.73
CA LEU A 324 -0.89 9.22 -8.21
C LEU A 324 -0.63 10.06 -9.45
N GLN A 325 -1.54 10.04 -10.44
CA GLN A 325 -1.44 10.87 -11.64
C GLN A 325 -1.44 12.36 -11.29
N LYS A 326 -2.34 12.80 -10.39
CA LYS A 326 -2.35 14.19 -9.92
C LYS A 326 -1.04 14.55 -9.22
N ALA A 327 -0.59 13.73 -8.28
CA ALA A 327 0.64 13.99 -7.53
C ALA A 327 1.87 14.10 -8.46
N VAL A 328 2.00 13.19 -9.42
CA VAL A 328 3.06 13.24 -10.44
C VAL A 328 2.97 14.53 -11.26
N SER A 329 1.77 14.97 -11.65
CA SER A 329 1.59 16.21 -12.44
C SER A 329 2.05 17.46 -11.71
N LEU A 330 2.07 17.44 -10.38
CA LEU A 330 2.45 18.54 -9.50
C LEU A 330 3.93 18.52 -9.11
N ALA A 331 4.65 17.43 -9.35
CA ALA A 331 6.04 17.27 -8.96
C ALA A 331 6.96 18.32 -9.58
N GLU A 332 7.83 18.95 -8.79
CA GLU A 332 8.71 20.03 -9.24
C GLU A 332 10.19 19.71 -9.17
N CYS A 333 10.64 19.09 -8.08
CA CYS A 333 12.06 18.86 -7.82
C CYS A 333 12.43 17.38 -7.93
N TYR A 334 11.66 16.52 -7.29
CA TYR A 334 11.91 15.09 -7.35
C TYR A 334 10.65 14.25 -7.09
N ILE A 335 10.64 13.07 -7.69
CA ILE A 335 9.75 11.96 -7.37
C ILE A 335 10.64 10.83 -6.84
N TYR A 336 10.40 10.39 -5.59
CA TYR A 336 11.01 9.22 -5.00
C TYR A 336 10.01 8.08 -4.97
N ILE A 337 10.40 6.91 -5.45
CA ILE A 337 9.56 5.72 -5.50
C ILE A 337 10.32 4.54 -4.91
N GLU A 338 9.73 3.88 -3.92
CA GLU A 338 10.12 2.51 -3.54
C GLU A 338 9.07 1.54 -4.03
N GLU A 339 9.52 0.51 -4.76
CA GLU A 339 8.57 -0.34 -5.46
C GLU A 339 9.18 -1.71 -5.81
N GLN A 340 8.36 -2.72 -5.68
CA GLN A 340 8.75 -4.09 -6.02
C GLN A 340 8.63 -4.38 -7.52
N PHE A 341 7.68 -3.80 -8.26
CA PHE A 341 7.35 -4.17 -9.64
C PHE A 341 7.66 -3.13 -10.71
N LEU A 342 7.05 -1.96 -10.68
CA LEU A 342 7.14 -0.92 -11.72
C LEU A 342 6.78 -1.44 -13.12
N TRP A 343 5.51 -1.80 -13.31
CA TRP A 343 5.06 -2.42 -14.58
C TRP A 343 4.05 -1.59 -15.36
N ASP A 344 3.51 -0.53 -14.78
CA ASP A 344 2.47 0.24 -15.44
C ASP A 344 3.05 1.27 -16.40
N CYS A 345 2.79 1.07 -17.70
CA CYS A 345 3.30 1.95 -18.75
C CYS A 345 2.56 3.29 -18.85
N GLU A 346 1.33 3.39 -18.36
CA GLU A 346 0.59 4.64 -18.36
C GLU A 346 1.16 5.61 -17.33
N ILE A 347 1.44 5.12 -16.12
CA ILE A 347 2.15 5.90 -15.10
C ILE A 347 3.56 6.27 -15.59
N ALA A 348 4.25 5.36 -16.29
CA ALA A 348 5.55 5.67 -16.87
C ALA A 348 5.48 6.82 -17.89
N ASP A 349 4.48 6.81 -18.78
CA ASP A 349 4.25 7.88 -19.74
C ASP A 349 3.95 9.22 -19.00
N PHE A 350 3.12 9.16 -17.96
CA PHE A 350 2.79 10.32 -17.12
C PHE A 350 4.04 10.96 -16.48
N ILE A 351 4.89 10.13 -15.87
CA ILE A 351 6.16 10.58 -15.28
C ILE A 351 7.07 11.14 -16.38
N GLY A 352 7.21 10.44 -17.51
CA GLY A 352 8.04 10.88 -18.64
C GLY A 352 7.60 12.23 -19.22
N ASP A 353 6.31 12.44 -19.38
CA ASP A 353 5.75 13.69 -19.87
C ASP A 353 5.93 14.84 -18.86
N ARG A 354 5.77 14.56 -17.55
CA ARG A 354 6.07 15.55 -16.52
C ARG A 354 7.55 15.92 -16.50
N MET A 355 8.45 14.95 -16.65
CA MET A 355 9.90 15.19 -16.73
C MET A 355 10.30 15.98 -17.99
N LYS A 356 9.61 15.81 -19.12
CA LYS A 356 9.80 16.64 -20.31
C LYS A 356 9.37 18.09 -20.07
N ALA A 357 8.21 18.26 -19.43
CA ALA A 357 7.66 19.57 -19.12
C ALA A 357 8.48 20.33 -18.05
N ASN A 358 9.17 19.60 -17.17
CA ASN A 358 10.02 20.16 -16.11
C ASN A 358 11.45 19.61 -16.19
N PRO A 359 12.43 20.37 -16.75
CA PRO A 359 13.82 19.94 -16.86
C PRO A 359 14.55 19.75 -15.53
N ASP A 360 14.05 20.32 -14.45
CA ASP A 360 14.67 20.20 -13.11
C ASP A 360 14.19 19.00 -12.33
N LEU A 361 13.10 18.37 -12.76
CA LEU A 361 12.53 17.21 -12.08
C LEU A 361 13.45 15.97 -12.21
N ARG A 362 13.62 15.25 -11.12
CA ARG A 362 14.37 14.00 -11.03
C ARG A 362 13.47 12.86 -10.58
N LEU A 363 13.69 11.67 -11.14
CA LEU A 363 13.07 10.44 -10.70
C LEU A 363 14.12 9.57 -10.01
N ILE A 364 13.90 9.27 -8.74
CA ILE A 364 14.77 8.44 -7.90
C ILE A 364 13.96 7.19 -7.51
N ILE A 365 14.43 6.02 -7.89
CA ILE A 365 13.73 4.75 -7.70
C ILE A 365 14.61 3.82 -6.88
N VAL A 366 14.05 3.24 -5.82
CA VAL A 366 14.61 2.09 -5.11
C VAL A 366 13.69 0.91 -5.34
N MET A 367 14.22 -0.19 -5.84
CA MET A 367 13.40 -1.32 -6.28
C MET A 367 14.03 -2.67 -5.92
N ALA A 368 13.22 -3.71 -5.86
CA ALA A 368 13.71 -5.06 -5.70
C ALA A 368 14.68 -5.42 -6.83
N ALA A 369 15.95 -5.66 -6.50
CA ALA A 369 16.98 -6.02 -7.49
C ALA A 369 16.77 -7.44 -8.03
N GLU A 370 16.16 -8.31 -7.23
CA GLU A 370 15.78 -9.67 -7.56
C GLU A 370 14.25 -9.83 -7.48
N THR A 371 13.72 -10.99 -7.85
CA THR A 371 12.28 -11.25 -7.81
C THR A 371 11.98 -12.56 -7.08
N GLU A 372 10.88 -12.60 -6.33
CA GLU A 372 10.31 -13.82 -5.74
C GLU A 372 9.68 -14.74 -6.78
N LEU A 373 9.35 -14.20 -7.94
CA LEU A 373 8.63 -14.95 -8.95
C LEU A 373 9.48 -16.11 -9.49
N PRO A 374 8.87 -17.25 -9.81
CA PRO A 374 9.56 -18.36 -10.49
C PRO A 374 10.25 -17.89 -11.78
N ILE A 375 11.33 -18.56 -12.18
CA ILE A 375 12.23 -18.15 -13.28
C ILE A 375 11.49 -17.65 -14.53
N ASN A 376 10.43 -18.33 -14.95
CA ASN A 376 9.67 -17.93 -16.15
C ASN A 376 8.87 -16.63 -15.94
N LEU A 377 8.31 -16.43 -14.75
CA LEU A 377 7.61 -15.20 -14.39
C LEU A 377 8.60 -14.09 -14.03
N GLY A 378 9.79 -14.43 -13.51
CA GLY A 378 10.87 -13.48 -13.25
C GLY A 378 11.35 -12.78 -14.52
N LYS A 379 11.49 -13.51 -15.64
CA LYS A 379 11.79 -12.91 -16.94
C LYS A 379 10.74 -11.89 -17.38
N TYR A 380 9.48 -12.19 -17.11
CA TYR A 380 8.37 -11.30 -17.36
C TYR A 380 8.45 -10.04 -16.51
N HIS A 381 8.70 -10.18 -15.21
CA HIS A 381 8.89 -9.07 -14.30
C HIS A 381 9.93 -8.06 -14.83
N PHE A 382 11.13 -8.54 -15.16
CA PHE A 382 12.20 -7.67 -15.67
C PHE A 382 11.88 -7.07 -17.05
N HIS A 383 11.12 -7.77 -17.88
CA HIS A 383 10.66 -7.21 -19.15
C HIS A 383 9.71 -6.03 -18.96
N LEU A 384 8.71 -6.17 -18.09
CA LEU A 384 7.74 -5.10 -17.82
C LEU A 384 8.41 -3.89 -17.17
N ARG A 385 9.31 -4.12 -16.21
CA ARG A 385 10.13 -3.06 -15.62
C ARG A 385 10.97 -2.33 -16.67
N SER A 386 11.56 -3.06 -17.62
CA SER A 386 12.29 -2.44 -18.72
C SER A 386 11.38 -1.59 -19.60
N LEU A 387 10.16 -2.03 -19.88
CA LEU A 387 9.18 -1.25 -20.63
C LEU A 387 8.81 0.04 -19.88
N PHE A 388 8.61 -0.04 -18.57
CA PHE A 388 8.38 1.14 -17.73
C PHE A 388 9.52 2.15 -17.87
N LEU A 389 10.76 1.72 -17.67
CA LEU A 389 11.94 2.58 -17.77
C LEU A 389 12.11 3.16 -19.17
N MET A 390 11.91 2.37 -20.23
CA MET A 390 11.93 2.86 -21.62
C MET A 390 10.91 3.97 -21.86
N ARG A 391 9.71 3.82 -21.33
CA ARG A 391 8.63 4.82 -21.45
C ARG A 391 8.99 6.11 -20.73
N VAL A 392 9.42 6.02 -19.45
CA VAL A 392 9.86 7.19 -18.69
C VAL A 392 10.97 7.96 -19.44
N MET A 393 11.93 7.23 -20.01
CA MET A 393 13.07 7.83 -20.72
C MET A 393 12.77 8.17 -22.19
N ASN A 394 11.61 7.79 -22.69
CA ASN A 394 11.20 7.95 -24.09
C ASN A 394 12.19 7.31 -25.09
N VAL A 395 12.65 6.11 -24.80
CA VAL A 395 13.53 5.33 -25.67
C VAL A 395 12.81 4.09 -26.21
N THR A 396 13.21 3.60 -27.38
CA THR A 396 12.54 2.50 -28.07
C THR A 396 13.24 1.15 -27.92
N SER A 397 14.48 1.16 -27.46
CA SER A 397 15.29 -0.03 -27.24
C SER A 397 15.70 -0.17 -25.79
N LYS A 398 15.75 -1.40 -25.27
CA LYS A 398 16.30 -1.69 -23.93
C LYS A 398 17.78 -1.36 -23.83
N ALA A 399 18.50 -1.39 -24.93
CA ALA A 399 19.91 -1.00 -24.98
C ALA A 399 20.11 0.51 -24.73
N ASP A 400 19.08 1.30 -25.00
CA ASP A 400 19.11 2.77 -24.84
C ASP A 400 18.66 3.20 -23.45
N ILE A 401 18.31 2.27 -22.56
CA ILE A 401 18.04 2.60 -21.15
C ILE A 401 19.34 3.10 -20.52
N ALA A 402 19.36 4.39 -20.20
CA ALA A 402 20.49 5.05 -19.55
C ALA A 402 20.02 5.71 -18.26
N PHE A 403 20.89 5.67 -17.26
CA PHE A 403 20.58 6.29 -15.97
C PHE A 403 21.60 7.37 -15.67
N GLY A 404 21.19 8.45 -15.02
CA GLY A 404 22.09 9.49 -14.61
C GLY A 404 21.70 10.89 -15.05
N ARG A 405 22.68 11.78 -15.16
CA ARG A 405 22.46 13.23 -15.31
C ARG A 405 21.66 13.62 -16.54
N THR A 406 21.89 12.98 -17.66
CA THR A 406 21.22 13.30 -18.94
C THR A 406 19.76 12.87 -18.95
N THR A 407 19.45 11.73 -18.35
CA THR A 407 18.09 11.21 -18.27
C THR A 407 17.34 11.67 -17.04
N ARG A 408 18.03 12.12 -15.99
CA ARG A 408 17.48 12.51 -14.68
C ARG A 408 16.66 11.37 -14.00
N VAL A 409 16.82 10.16 -14.48
CA VAL A 409 16.26 8.94 -13.91
C VAL A 409 17.37 8.17 -13.21
N TYR A 410 17.15 7.80 -11.97
CA TYR A 410 18.11 7.08 -11.14
C TYR A 410 17.41 5.87 -10.53
N ALA A 411 18.00 4.70 -10.67
CA ALA A 411 17.41 3.47 -10.20
C ALA A 411 18.42 2.65 -9.38
N TYR A 412 17.98 2.16 -8.23
CA TYR A 412 18.82 1.47 -7.26
C TYR A 412 18.15 0.17 -6.77
N GLY A 413 18.97 -0.77 -6.32
CA GLY A 413 18.59 -1.90 -5.51
C GLY A 413 19.25 -1.83 -4.14
N LEU A 414 18.72 -2.51 -3.17
CA LEU A 414 19.29 -2.64 -1.83
C LEU A 414 20.04 -3.97 -1.69
N TYR A 415 21.18 -3.93 -1.04
CA TYR A 415 22.04 -5.10 -0.82
C TYR A 415 22.70 -5.04 0.56
N GLN A 416 22.78 -6.18 1.22
CA GLN A 416 23.54 -6.31 2.45
C GLN A 416 25.06 -6.16 2.18
N THR A 417 25.72 -5.36 3.01
CA THR A 417 27.11 -4.93 2.77
C THR A 417 28.16 -5.78 3.46
N ASP A 418 27.79 -6.57 4.46
CA ASP A 418 28.71 -7.35 5.30
C ASP A 418 29.09 -8.71 4.69
N THR A 419 28.51 -9.07 3.54
CA THR A 419 28.79 -10.34 2.86
C THR A 419 29.60 -10.13 1.58
N ALA A 420 30.64 -10.93 1.39
CA ALA A 420 31.41 -10.95 0.14
C ALA A 420 30.47 -11.26 -1.05
N GLY A 421 30.32 -10.27 -1.95
CA GLY A 421 29.44 -10.37 -3.12
C GLY A 421 28.06 -9.74 -2.96
N GLY A 422 27.70 -9.25 -1.76
CA GLY A 422 26.43 -8.58 -1.47
C GLY A 422 25.20 -9.44 -1.80
N ARG A 423 24.32 -9.68 -0.83
CA ARG A 423 23.03 -10.32 -1.08
C ARG A 423 21.95 -9.27 -1.19
N ALA A 424 21.02 -9.45 -2.12
CA ALA A 424 19.93 -8.51 -2.30
C ALA A 424 19.01 -8.49 -1.06
N ILE A 425 18.66 -7.28 -0.63
CA ILE A 425 17.56 -7.01 0.27
C ILE A 425 16.32 -6.83 -0.59
N TYR A 426 15.24 -7.51 -0.26
CA TYR A 426 14.03 -7.44 -1.05
C TYR A 426 13.24 -6.17 -0.71
N VAL A 427 13.15 -5.25 -1.64
CA VAL A 427 12.34 -4.04 -1.53
C VAL A 427 10.90 -4.41 -1.83
N HIS A 428 10.04 -4.35 -0.81
CA HIS A 428 8.62 -4.67 -0.93
C HIS A 428 7.73 -3.46 -0.60
N SER A 429 8.30 -2.35 -0.18
CA SER A 429 7.60 -1.09 0.07
C SER A 429 6.85 -0.60 -1.17
N LYS A 430 5.72 0.05 -0.95
CA LYS A 430 4.91 0.74 -1.95
C LYS A 430 4.78 2.17 -1.47
N LEU A 431 5.81 2.94 -1.78
CA LEU A 431 6.01 4.29 -1.26
C LEU A 431 6.31 5.26 -2.39
N VAL A 432 5.62 6.38 -2.39
CA VAL A 432 5.92 7.54 -3.24
C VAL A 432 6.08 8.77 -2.36
N ILE A 433 7.19 9.49 -2.50
CA ILE A 433 7.41 10.79 -1.87
C ILE A 433 7.69 11.81 -2.96
N ILE A 434 6.99 12.95 -2.93
CA ILE A 434 7.17 14.03 -3.91
C ILE A 434 7.50 15.33 -3.20
N ASP A 435 8.66 15.90 -3.52
CA ASP A 435 9.12 17.23 -3.11
C ASP A 435 9.09 17.48 -1.59
N ASP A 436 9.26 16.46 -0.75
CA ASP A 436 9.04 16.53 0.70
C ASP A 436 7.68 17.13 1.12
N ARG A 437 6.65 17.00 0.29
CA ARG A 437 5.31 17.57 0.52
C ARG A 437 4.18 16.56 0.52
N TYR A 438 4.26 15.57 -0.35
CA TYR A 438 3.25 14.52 -0.50
C TYR A 438 3.85 13.14 -0.31
N VAL A 439 3.12 12.28 0.39
CA VAL A 439 3.46 10.87 0.54
C VAL A 439 2.26 10.01 0.15
N ALA A 440 2.51 8.98 -0.65
CA ALA A 440 1.57 7.87 -0.80
C ALA A 440 2.21 6.59 -0.28
N ILE A 441 1.52 5.89 0.61
CA ILE A 441 1.99 4.66 1.26
C ILE A 441 0.84 3.68 1.44
N GLY A 442 1.04 2.41 1.08
CA GLY A 442 -0.01 1.40 1.19
C GLY A 442 0.38 0.05 0.61
N SER A 443 -0.64 -0.66 0.17
CA SER A 443 -0.47 -1.99 -0.42
C SER A 443 -0.34 -1.98 -1.95
N ALA A 444 -0.72 -0.89 -2.62
CA ALA A 444 -0.82 -0.82 -4.07
C ALA A 444 0.54 -0.64 -4.74
N ASN A 445 0.94 -1.61 -5.55
CA ASN A 445 2.11 -1.50 -6.41
C ASN A 445 1.84 -0.56 -7.60
N VAL A 446 2.92 0.00 -8.17
CA VAL A 446 2.86 0.73 -9.45
C VAL A 446 2.87 -0.29 -10.59
N ASP A 447 1.85 -1.11 -10.63
CA ASP A 447 1.59 -2.09 -11.68
C ASP A 447 0.12 -2.08 -12.12
N SER A 448 -0.13 -2.60 -13.31
CA SER A 448 -1.49 -2.59 -13.89
C SER A 448 -2.49 -3.48 -13.12
N ARG A 449 -2.04 -4.38 -12.24
CA ARG A 449 -2.93 -5.18 -11.40
C ARG A 449 -3.41 -4.34 -10.21
N SER A 450 -2.46 -3.80 -9.46
CA SER A 450 -2.76 -2.98 -8.29
C SER A 450 -3.48 -1.68 -8.64
N LEU A 451 -3.23 -1.10 -9.84
CA LEU A 451 -3.88 0.14 -10.25
C LEU A 451 -5.29 -0.04 -10.83
N TYR A 452 -5.66 -1.25 -11.31
CA TYR A 452 -6.92 -1.43 -12.04
C TYR A 452 -7.83 -2.55 -11.56
N ILE A 453 -7.30 -3.64 -10.99
CA ILE A 453 -8.09 -4.87 -10.79
C ILE A 453 -7.93 -5.57 -9.45
N GLU A 454 -6.88 -5.33 -8.69
CA GLU A 454 -6.73 -5.89 -7.34
C GLU A 454 -7.54 -5.09 -6.32
N THR A 455 -7.61 -5.58 -5.11
CA THR A 455 -8.16 -4.81 -4.00
C THR A 455 -7.02 -4.26 -3.19
N GLU A 456 -6.84 -2.94 -3.22
CA GLU A 456 -5.74 -2.23 -2.60
C GLU A 456 -6.22 -1.15 -1.63
N LEU A 457 -5.36 -0.81 -0.68
CA LEU A 457 -5.55 0.27 0.28
C LEU A 457 -4.26 1.08 0.39
N THR A 458 -4.35 2.37 0.09
CA THR A 458 -3.21 3.31 0.13
C THR A 458 -3.65 4.60 0.81
N LEU A 459 -2.75 5.24 1.53
CA LEU A 459 -2.97 6.54 2.15
C LEU A 459 -2.19 7.61 1.39
N GLY A 460 -2.87 8.66 0.96
CA GLY A 460 -2.25 9.92 0.57
C GLY A 460 -2.12 10.80 1.81
N ILE A 461 -0.93 11.33 2.07
CA ILE A 461 -0.62 12.05 3.31
C ILE A 461 0.03 13.39 2.97
N VAL A 462 -0.51 14.46 3.54
CA VAL A 462 0.05 15.82 3.53
C VAL A 462 0.05 16.34 4.96
N ASP A 463 1.15 16.91 5.43
CA ASP A 463 1.26 17.39 6.80
C ASP A 463 1.05 18.91 6.88
N ALA A 464 0.13 19.37 7.71
CA ALA A 464 -0.04 20.78 8.02
C ALA A 464 1.15 21.35 8.83
N ALA A 465 1.86 20.50 9.57
CA ALA A 465 3.12 20.88 10.17
C ALA A 465 4.19 21.00 9.08
N THR A 466 4.73 22.21 8.93
CA THR A 466 5.73 22.54 7.92
C THR A 466 7.03 22.98 8.56
N GLN A 467 8.12 22.84 7.83
CA GLN A 467 9.41 23.37 8.20
C GLN A 467 10.06 24.08 7.02
N ASP A 468 10.91 25.06 7.31
CA ASP A 468 11.76 25.67 6.29
C ASP A 468 12.84 24.67 5.87
N SER A 469 13.11 24.62 4.58
CA SER A 469 14.06 23.71 3.97
C SER A 469 14.59 24.32 2.67
N THR A 470 15.38 23.55 1.95
CA THR A 470 15.88 23.90 0.63
C THR A 470 15.48 22.79 -0.35
N LEU A 471 14.93 23.16 -1.49
CA LEU A 471 14.64 22.24 -2.59
C LEU A 471 15.36 22.70 -3.85
N ASN A 472 16.29 21.86 -4.33
CA ASN A 472 17.13 22.14 -5.52
C ASN A 472 17.85 23.49 -5.45
N GLY A 473 18.35 23.86 -4.28
CA GLY A 473 19.09 25.09 -4.03
C GLY A 473 18.25 26.33 -3.73
N ALA A 474 16.92 26.22 -3.74
CA ALA A 474 16.01 27.31 -3.43
C ALA A 474 15.32 27.13 -2.08
N PRO A 475 15.13 28.20 -1.27
CA PRO A 475 14.35 28.14 -0.04
C PRO A 475 12.93 27.64 -0.32
N ALA A 476 12.45 26.72 0.52
CA ALA A 476 11.13 26.12 0.35
C ALA A 476 10.52 25.75 1.70
N LYS A 477 9.18 25.78 1.78
CA LYS A 477 8.45 25.08 2.85
C LYS A 477 8.14 23.66 2.43
N VAL A 478 8.39 22.73 3.34
CA VAL A 478 8.14 21.29 3.15
C VAL A 478 7.30 20.76 4.31
N CYS A 479 6.60 19.66 4.08
CA CYS A 479 5.81 18.97 5.09
C CYS A 479 6.73 18.17 6.01
N THR A 480 6.59 18.35 7.31
CA THR A 480 7.43 17.71 8.32
C THR A 480 7.41 16.19 8.22
N PHE A 481 6.23 15.60 8.04
CA PHE A 481 6.08 14.15 7.90
C PHE A 481 6.85 13.61 6.67
N ALA A 482 6.66 14.21 5.51
CA ALA A 482 7.27 13.73 4.27
C ALA A 482 8.80 13.82 4.32
N LYS A 483 9.34 14.93 4.81
CA LYS A 483 10.79 15.12 4.97
C LYS A 483 11.38 14.14 5.97
N ASN A 484 10.78 13.99 7.14
CA ASN A 484 11.27 13.10 8.18
C ASN A 484 11.26 11.63 7.72
N LEU A 485 10.19 11.20 7.03
CA LEU A 485 10.11 9.85 6.47
C LEU A 485 11.22 9.62 5.44
N ARG A 486 11.38 10.54 4.47
CA ARG A 486 12.48 10.46 3.49
C ARG A 486 13.84 10.37 4.16
N GLU A 487 14.10 11.23 5.14
CA GLU A 487 15.39 11.22 5.85
C GLU A 487 15.63 9.92 6.61
N THR A 488 14.61 9.38 7.27
CA THR A 488 14.70 8.11 7.98
C THR A 488 15.10 6.99 7.03
N ILE A 489 14.38 6.84 5.92
CA ILE A 489 14.62 5.82 4.91
C ILE A 489 16.00 5.99 4.24
N TRP A 490 16.35 7.21 3.85
CA TRP A 490 17.63 7.44 3.19
C TRP A 490 18.82 7.27 4.14
N LYS A 491 18.68 7.63 5.42
CA LYS A 491 19.72 7.36 6.42
C LYS A 491 19.96 5.87 6.60
N GLU A 492 18.91 5.09 6.61
CA GLU A 492 18.99 3.62 6.66
C GLU A 492 19.67 3.06 5.41
N HIS A 493 19.15 3.36 4.22
CA HIS A 493 19.69 2.87 2.95
C HIS A 493 21.16 3.21 2.75
N LEU A 494 21.55 4.40 3.14
CA LEU A 494 22.89 4.92 2.97
C LEU A 494 23.83 4.58 4.15
N ASN A 495 23.27 4.05 5.24
CA ASN A 495 23.97 3.80 6.50
C ASN A 495 24.72 5.06 6.99
N VAL A 496 24.00 6.18 7.06
CA VAL A 496 24.51 7.47 7.54
C VAL A 496 23.63 8.01 8.65
N THR A 497 24.20 8.83 9.53
CA THR A 497 23.48 9.44 10.64
C THR A 497 22.89 10.80 10.30
N THR A 498 23.44 11.48 9.30
CA THR A 498 23.04 12.83 8.89
C THR A 498 22.94 12.92 7.38
N LEU A 499 22.06 13.78 6.90
CA LEU A 499 21.89 14.13 5.49
C LEU A 499 21.87 15.65 5.35
N PRO A 500 22.32 16.20 4.21
CA PRO A 500 22.02 17.58 3.84
C PRO A 500 20.53 17.86 3.84
N ASP A 501 20.15 19.08 4.20
CA ASP A 501 18.75 19.51 4.25
C ASP A 501 18.05 19.44 2.87
N ASP A 502 18.74 19.89 1.83
CA ASP A 502 18.26 19.79 0.44
C ASP A 502 18.30 18.33 -0.05
N PRO A 503 17.16 17.71 -0.40
CA PRO A 503 17.11 16.33 -0.87
C PRO A 503 17.94 16.11 -2.15
N ILE A 504 18.08 17.12 -3.00
CA ILE A 504 18.88 16.99 -4.21
C ILE A 504 20.38 17.00 -3.91
N VAL A 505 20.80 17.80 -2.92
CA VAL A 505 22.17 17.78 -2.42
C VAL A 505 22.44 16.46 -1.70
N ALA A 506 21.54 16.06 -0.79
CA ALA A 506 21.63 14.78 -0.07
C ALA A 506 21.75 13.59 -1.04
N PHE A 507 20.92 13.61 -2.10
CA PHE A 507 21.00 12.60 -3.15
C PHE A 507 22.33 12.63 -3.90
N ARG A 508 22.77 13.81 -4.35
CA ARG A 508 24.02 13.96 -5.12
C ARG A 508 25.27 13.55 -4.35
N GLU A 509 25.30 13.78 -3.06
CA GLU A 509 26.47 13.53 -2.22
C GLU A 509 26.56 12.09 -1.73
N ASN A 510 25.44 11.44 -1.51
CA ASN A 510 25.41 10.18 -0.77
C ASN A 510 25.01 8.96 -1.62
N PHE A 511 24.15 9.13 -2.63
CA PHE A 511 23.79 8.00 -3.48
C PHE A 511 24.92 7.67 -4.47
N PRO A 512 25.18 6.38 -4.75
CA PRO A 512 26.18 5.98 -5.72
C PRO A 512 25.89 6.59 -7.08
N ARG A 513 26.89 7.24 -7.68
CA ARG A 513 26.79 7.76 -9.03
C ARG A 513 27.36 6.76 -10.01
N GLY A 514 26.66 6.54 -11.11
CA GLY A 514 27.31 6.05 -12.32
C GLY A 514 28.22 7.17 -12.84
N ASP A 515 29.50 6.92 -12.96
CA ASP A 515 30.44 7.90 -13.48
C ASP A 515 30.14 8.15 -14.97
N GLY A 516 29.52 9.31 -15.23
CA GLY A 516 29.45 9.99 -16.53
C GLY A 516 28.74 9.28 -17.66
N ASP A 517 29.20 8.21 -18.22
CA ASP A 517 28.72 7.66 -19.48
C ASP A 517 28.41 6.16 -19.46
N GLY A 518 28.32 5.55 -18.31
CA GLY A 518 28.02 4.12 -18.19
C GLY A 518 27.65 3.70 -16.77
N TRP A 519 26.85 2.67 -16.68
CA TRP A 519 26.60 1.97 -15.46
C TRP A 519 27.93 1.50 -14.84
N PRO A 520 28.11 1.66 -13.53
CA PRO A 520 29.26 1.08 -12.88
C PRO A 520 29.25 -0.42 -13.12
N THR A 521 30.39 -0.94 -13.59
CA THR A 521 30.58 -2.37 -13.71
C THR A 521 30.46 -3.04 -12.34
N ARG A 522 30.10 -4.33 -12.28
CA ARG A 522 30.09 -5.09 -11.00
C ARG A 522 31.36 -4.89 -10.18
N ALA A 523 32.49 -4.68 -10.81
CA ALA A 523 33.79 -4.44 -10.15
C ALA A 523 33.88 -3.03 -9.51
N SER A 524 33.36 -1.98 -10.17
CA SER A 524 33.32 -0.63 -9.59
C SER A 524 32.28 -0.50 -8.49
N GLN A 525 31.20 -1.24 -8.55
CA GLN A 525 30.21 -1.36 -7.47
C GLN A 525 30.83 -2.06 -6.25
N ALA A 526 31.62 -3.11 -6.43
CA ALA A 526 32.29 -3.81 -5.34
C ALA A 526 33.19 -2.89 -4.50
N LYS A 527 33.79 -1.86 -5.09
CA LYS A 527 34.61 -0.87 -4.35
C LYS A 527 33.78 0.13 -3.53
N SER A 528 32.55 0.39 -3.88
CA SER A 528 31.64 1.27 -3.11
C SER A 528 30.88 0.52 -1.98
N LEU A 529 31.08 -0.79 -1.85
CA LEU A 529 30.37 -1.71 -0.99
C LEU A 529 30.58 -1.52 0.53
N THR A 530 31.48 -0.66 0.96
CA THR A 530 31.93 -0.69 2.35
C THR A 530 31.06 0.10 3.33
N ARG A 531 30.05 0.86 2.90
CA ARG A 531 29.33 1.78 3.81
C ARG A 531 27.81 1.90 3.68
N ASN A 532 27.18 1.52 2.58
CA ASN A 532 25.71 1.66 2.43
C ASN A 532 25.07 0.50 1.68
N HIS A 533 23.75 0.34 1.86
CA HIS A 533 22.96 -0.74 1.23
C HIS A 533 22.60 -0.46 -0.24
N VAL A 534 22.71 0.79 -0.69
CA VAL A 534 22.30 1.21 -2.03
C VAL A 534 23.28 0.79 -3.10
N ARG A 535 22.78 0.21 -4.18
CA ARG A 535 23.53 -0.10 -5.41
C ARG A 535 22.77 0.37 -6.63
N CYS A 536 23.48 0.89 -7.62
CA CYS A 536 22.84 1.17 -8.89
C CYS A 536 22.20 -0.09 -9.47
N TYR A 537 20.96 0.05 -9.93
CA TYR A 537 20.27 -1.04 -10.60
C TYR A 537 20.99 -1.39 -11.90
N ILE A 538 21.35 -2.65 -12.07
CA ILE A 538 21.97 -3.16 -13.30
C ILE A 538 20.90 -3.97 -14.02
N ASN A 539 20.64 -3.59 -15.27
CA ASN A 539 19.79 -4.38 -16.15
C ASN A 539 20.50 -5.72 -16.43
N VAL A 540 20.00 -6.83 -15.86
CA VAL A 540 20.71 -8.11 -15.92
C VAL A 540 20.63 -8.68 -17.35
N PRO A 541 21.76 -8.83 -18.08
CA PRO A 541 21.75 -9.47 -19.38
C PRO A 541 21.21 -10.90 -19.28
N GLY A 542 20.35 -11.29 -20.22
CA GLY A 542 19.74 -12.63 -20.26
C GLY A 542 18.29 -12.71 -19.76
N TYR A 543 17.84 -11.80 -18.91
CA TYR A 543 16.41 -11.68 -18.57
C TYR A 543 15.61 -10.92 -19.63
N ASN A 544 16.30 -10.33 -20.60
CA ASN A 544 15.70 -9.46 -21.61
C ASN A 544 15.19 -10.19 -22.86
N THR A 545 15.38 -11.49 -22.97
CA THR A 545 14.97 -12.28 -24.15
C THR A 545 13.69 -13.05 -23.89
N LEU A 546 12.57 -12.37 -23.92
CA LEU A 546 11.28 -13.05 -24.12
C LEU A 546 11.13 -13.37 -25.61
N THR A 547 10.63 -14.56 -25.91
CA THR A 547 10.26 -14.85 -27.30
C THR A 547 9.17 -13.87 -27.74
N PRO A 548 9.14 -13.45 -29.01
CA PRO A 548 8.11 -12.54 -29.54
C PRO A 548 6.66 -13.03 -29.28
N ALA A 549 6.47 -14.32 -29.15
CA ALA A 549 5.17 -14.92 -28.83
C ALA A 549 4.76 -14.64 -27.38
N VAL A 550 5.65 -14.85 -26.42
CA VAL A 550 5.43 -14.56 -25.00
C VAL A 550 5.22 -13.06 -24.82
N GLN A 551 6.02 -12.22 -25.45
CA GLN A 551 5.88 -10.77 -25.41
C GLN A 551 4.49 -10.32 -25.89
N ARG A 552 3.98 -10.84 -27.00
CA ARG A 552 2.63 -10.54 -27.51
C ARG A 552 1.52 -10.96 -26.57
N ILE A 553 1.65 -12.10 -25.89
CA ILE A 553 0.67 -12.58 -24.90
C ILE A 553 0.62 -11.60 -23.71
N LEU A 554 1.75 -11.15 -23.26
CA LEU A 554 1.89 -10.28 -22.09
C LEU A 554 1.38 -8.86 -22.37
N ASP A 555 1.70 -8.30 -23.53
CA ASP A 555 1.18 -7.01 -23.99
C ASP A 555 -0.36 -7.06 -24.18
N ARG A 556 -0.88 -8.23 -24.62
CA ARG A 556 -2.31 -8.45 -24.73
C ARG A 556 -2.98 -8.51 -23.34
N ASN A 557 -2.35 -9.16 -22.38
CA ASN A 557 -2.87 -9.26 -21.01
C ASN A 557 -2.87 -7.91 -20.31
N GLN A 558 -1.80 -7.11 -20.43
CA GLN A 558 -1.79 -5.75 -19.90
C GLN A 558 -2.90 -4.89 -20.52
N ARG A 559 -3.06 -4.92 -21.84
CA ARG A 559 -4.16 -4.22 -22.51
C ARG A 559 -5.53 -4.74 -22.06
N ARG A 560 -5.67 -6.03 -21.79
CA ARG A 560 -6.91 -6.63 -21.27
C ARG A 560 -7.21 -6.18 -19.84
N TRP A 561 -6.22 -6.15 -18.96
CA TRP A 561 -6.38 -5.67 -17.59
C TRP A 561 -6.81 -4.20 -17.55
N ARG A 562 -6.17 -3.35 -18.35
CA ARG A 562 -6.58 -1.95 -18.52
C ARG A 562 -8.01 -1.81 -19.04
N ARG A 563 -8.45 -2.68 -19.95
CA ARG A 563 -9.83 -2.67 -20.48
C ARG A 563 -10.84 -3.19 -19.47
N VAL A 564 -10.54 -4.23 -18.73
CA VAL A 564 -11.41 -4.78 -17.70
C VAL A 564 -11.52 -3.82 -16.52
N GLY A 565 -10.40 -3.21 -16.16
CA GLY A 565 -10.33 -2.18 -15.16
C GLY A 565 -10.80 -0.80 -15.66
N GLY A 566 -10.72 -0.49 -16.95
CA GLY A 566 -11.11 0.73 -17.63
C GLY A 566 -12.39 0.56 -18.42
N GLY A 567 -13.52 0.22 -17.76
CA GLY A 567 -14.80 0.24 -18.47
C GLY A 567 -14.90 1.48 -19.38
N LYS A 568 -15.16 1.29 -20.68
CA LYS A 568 -15.38 2.37 -21.65
C LYS A 568 -16.40 3.36 -21.12
#